data_6aabac1d71d755dd077946aed97bc324
#
_entry.id   6aabac1d71d755dd077946aed97bc324
#
_cell.length_a   1.000
_cell.length_b   1.000
_cell.length_c   1.000
_cell.angle_alpha   90.00
_cell.angle_beta   90.00
_cell.angle_gamma   90.00
#
_symmetry.space_group_name_H-M   'P 1'
#
loop_
_entity.id
_entity.type
_entity.pdbx_description
1 polymer ?
#
loop_
_entity_poly.entity_id
_entity_poly.type
_entity_poly.pdbx_seq_one_letter_code
_entity_poly.pdbx_strand_id
1 'polypeptide(L)'
;MGDHSSSVSFDVLPDPRVPFDASAHKQRDMHRRMVMKEVEPIVDAMDQIQRALATIDVVKQEMKWLPDSLKEEAMTLTDSLKAELLTVEEMYTEPRDAKGTGSVTERLSSVMWGAFSINGGDMAPGMNAIRALERLQEGGEAFCSSVNALMSGLWTEWLQVVGAVDRSPEALFEASGEQE
;
A
#
# COMPACT_ATOMS: atom_id res chain seq x y z
N MET A 1 27.11 -34.31 0.81
CA MET A 1 25.70 -34.62 1.02
C MET A 1 24.99 -34.29 -0.27
N GLY A 2 24.44 -35.30 -0.98
CA GLY A 2 23.75 -35.07 -2.25
C GLY A 2 22.28 -34.77 -1.98
N ASP A 3 21.76 -33.73 -2.59
CA ASP A 3 20.34 -33.39 -2.54
C ASP A 3 19.55 -34.41 -3.35
N HIS A 4 18.88 -35.33 -2.65
CA HIS A 4 17.94 -36.25 -3.26
C HIS A 4 16.55 -35.65 -3.14
N SER A 5 15.97 -35.23 -4.27
CA SER A 5 14.56 -34.85 -4.37
C SER A 5 13.78 -35.93 -5.09
N SER A 6 12.60 -36.26 -4.58
CA SER A 6 11.64 -37.14 -5.26
C SER A 6 10.31 -36.39 -5.39
N SER A 7 9.63 -36.57 -6.52
CA SER A 7 8.29 -36.01 -6.76
C SER A 7 7.31 -37.12 -7.06
N VAL A 8 6.09 -37.01 -6.54
CA VAL A 8 4.96 -37.89 -6.81
C VAL A 8 3.83 -37.05 -7.37
N SER A 9 3.27 -37.47 -8.49
CA SER A 9 2.04 -36.88 -9.06
C SER A 9 0.83 -37.62 -8.51
N PHE A 10 -0.20 -36.86 -8.10
CA PHE A 10 -1.48 -37.42 -7.71
C PHE A 10 -2.61 -36.56 -8.28
N ASP A 11 -3.75 -37.19 -8.56
CA ASP A 11 -4.95 -36.51 -9.00
C ASP A 11 -5.82 -36.16 -7.80
N VAL A 12 -6.24 -34.89 -7.71
CA VAL A 12 -7.25 -34.43 -6.74
C VAL A 12 -8.61 -34.56 -7.40
N LEU A 13 -9.39 -35.52 -6.96
CA LEU A 13 -10.75 -35.69 -7.47
C LEU A 13 -11.73 -34.86 -6.64
N PRO A 14 -12.79 -34.32 -7.30
CA PRO A 14 -13.87 -33.63 -6.57
C PRO A 14 -14.61 -34.60 -5.65
N ASP A 15 -15.21 -34.06 -4.58
CA ASP A 15 -16.05 -34.85 -3.66
C ASP A 15 -17.26 -35.38 -4.43
N PRO A 16 -17.47 -36.71 -4.52
CA PRO A 16 -18.58 -37.30 -5.28
C PRO A 16 -19.97 -36.97 -4.71
N ARG A 17 -20.03 -36.42 -3.48
CA ARG A 17 -21.28 -36.00 -2.83
C ARG A 17 -21.72 -34.60 -3.24
N VAL A 18 -20.86 -33.83 -3.89
CA VAL A 18 -21.12 -32.45 -4.30
C VAL A 18 -21.19 -32.42 -5.85
N PRO A 19 -22.23 -31.81 -6.43
CA PRO A 19 -22.29 -31.61 -7.87
C PRO A 19 -21.06 -30.80 -8.32
N PHE A 20 -20.22 -31.38 -9.19
CA PHE A 20 -19.04 -30.74 -9.72
C PHE A 20 -19.27 -30.22 -11.14
N ASP A 21 -19.20 -28.88 -11.27
CA ASP A 21 -19.19 -28.23 -12.58
C ASP A 21 -17.77 -27.72 -12.90
N ALA A 22 -17.05 -28.43 -13.74
CA ALA A 22 -15.70 -28.09 -14.15
C ALA A 22 -15.61 -26.71 -14.83
N SER A 23 -16.66 -26.28 -15.54
CA SER A 23 -16.70 -24.97 -16.18
C SER A 23 -16.81 -23.84 -15.14
N ALA A 24 -17.70 -23.99 -14.16
CA ALA A 24 -17.86 -23.04 -13.07
C ALA A 24 -16.56 -22.91 -12.24
N HIS A 25 -15.91 -24.02 -11.93
CA HIS A 25 -14.62 -24.01 -11.24
C HIS A 25 -13.53 -23.28 -12.03
N LYS A 26 -13.41 -23.53 -13.34
CA LYS A 26 -12.46 -22.84 -14.20
C LYS A 26 -12.71 -21.32 -14.26
N GLN A 27 -13.98 -20.91 -14.36
CA GLN A 27 -14.35 -19.49 -14.37
C GLN A 27 -14.03 -18.83 -13.03
N ARG A 28 -14.30 -19.49 -11.91
CA ARG A 28 -13.97 -19.01 -10.58
C ARG A 28 -12.46 -18.85 -10.41
N ASP A 29 -11.68 -19.84 -10.80
CA ASP A 29 -10.22 -19.79 -10.68
C ASP A 29 -9.62 -18.67 -11.55
N MET A 30 -10.16 -18.46 -12.74
CA MET A 30 -9.77 -17.34 -13.59
C MET A 30 -10.09 -16.00 -12.92
N HIS A 31 -11.29 -15.85 -12.37
CA HIS A 31 -11.70 -14.65 -11.65
C HIS A 31 -10.80 -14.38 -10.42
N ARG A 32 -10.49 -15.40 -9.62
CA ARG A 32 -9.55 -15.27 -8.49
C ARG A 32 -8.18 -14.78 -8.92
N ARG A 33 -7.65 -15.32 -10.04
CA ARG A 33 -6.36 -14.85 -10.59
C ARG A 33 -6.43 -13.40 -11.04
N MET A 34 -7.56 -12.97 -11.60
CA MET A 34 -7.77 -11.57 -11.96
C MET A 34 -7.78 -10.67 -10.71
N VAL A 35 -8.53 -11.05 -9.67
CA VAL A 35 -8.53 -10.33 -8.39
C VAL A 35 -7.11 -10.24 -7.81
N MET A 36 -6.36 -11.35 -7.76
CA MET A 36 -4.98 -11.35 -7.24
C MET A 36 -4.06 -10.43 -8.04
N LYS A 37 -4.19 -10.41 -9.37
CA LYS A 37 -3.40 -9.54 -10.23
C LYS A 37 -3.65 -8.05 -9.97
N GLU A 38 -4.89 -7.67 -9.66
CA GLU A 38 -5.23 -6.28 -9.31
C GLU A 38 -4.80 -5.91 -7.88
N VAL A 39 -4.77 -6.88 -6.97
CA VAL A 39 -4.38 -6.65 -5.57
C VAL A 39 -2.88 -6.45 -5.41
N GLU A 40 -2.05 -7.14 -6.17
CA GLU A 40 -0.58 -7.09 -6.05
C GLU A 40 -0.04 -5.65 -6.13
N PRO A 41 -0.33 -4.84 -7.17
CA PRO A 41 0.16 -3.46 -7.25
C PRO A 41 -0.41 -2.54 -6.14
N ILE A 42 -1.62 -2.81 -5.65
CA ILE A 42 -2.23 -2.06 -4.55
C ILE A 42 -1.45 -2.28 -3.25
N VAL A 43 -1.10 -3.54 -2.96
CA VAL A 43 -0.30 -3.89 -1.78
C VAL A 43 1.09 -3.26 -1.87
N ASP A 44 1.74 -3.33 -3.03
CA ASP A 44 3.06 -2.73 -3.24
C ASP A 44 3.03 -1.20 -3.06
N ALA A 45 1.98 -0.54 -3.57
CA ALA A 45 1.79 0.90 -3.41
C ALA A 45 1.55 1.28 -1.93
N MET A 46 0.77 0.48 -1.19
CA MET A 46 0.55 0.69 0.24
C MET A 46 1.85 0.50 1.05
N ASP A 47 2.64 -0.51 0.71
CA ASP A 47 3.97 -0.74 1.30
C ASP A 47 4.91 0.47 1.08
N GLN A 48 4.86 1.10 -0.10
CA GLN A 48 5.63 2.31 -0.37
C GLN A 48 5.21 3.47 0.54
N ILE A 49 3.90 3.70 0.72
CA ILE A 49 3.39 4.72 1.66
C ILE A 49 3.88 4.46 3.08
N GLN A 50 3.76 3.23 3.57
CA GLN A 50 4.17 2.88 4.93
C GLN A 50 5.68 3.09 5.15
N ARG A 51 6.51 2.71 4.18
CA ARG A 51 7.96 2.95 4.23
C ARG A 51 8.29 4.44 4.18
N ALA A 52 7.58 5.20 3.36
CA ALA A 52 7.76 6.65 3.27
C ALA A 52 7.41 7.33 4.60
N LEU A 53 6.28 7.00 5.21
CA LEU A 53 5.87 7.52 6.51
C LEU A 53 6.89 7.18 7.62
N ALA A 54 7.37 5.94 7.65
CA ALA A 54 8.40 5.52 8.61
C ALA A 54 9.72 6.29 8.40
N THR A 55 10.13 6.51 7.16
CA THR A 55 11.34 7.30 6.83
C THR A 55 11.19 8.75 7.27
N ILE A 56 10.03 9.37 7.01
CA ILE A 56 9.73 10.74 7.46
C ILE A 56 9.85 10.86 8.97
N ASP A 57 9.30 9.91 9.73
CA ASP A 57 9.32 9.95 11.19
C ASP A 57 10.75 9.85 11.74
N VAL A 58 11.63 9.08 11.11
CA VAL A 58 13.06 9.01 11.47
C VAL A 58 13.76 10.33 11.16
N VAL A 59 13.63 10.82 9.92
CA VAL A 59 14.29 12.04 9.46
C VAL A 59 13.83 13.26 10.25
N LYS A 60 12.54 13.33 10.60
CA LYS A 60 11.99 14.43 11.44
C LYS A 60 12.63 14.49 12.83
N GLN A 61 13.08 13.36 13.38
CA GLN A 61 13.83 13.36 14.65
C GLN A 61 15.24 13.92 14.47
N GLU A 62 15.89 13.63 13.34
CA GLU A 62 17.22 14.16 13.02
C GLU A 62 17.19 15.67 12.75
N MET A 63 16.10 16.17 12.12
CA MET A 63 15.93 17.60 11.83
C MET A 63 15.94 18.51 13.05
N LYS A 64 15.76 17.99 14.26
CA LYS A 64 15.85 18.77 15.51
C LYS A 64 17.23 19.40 15.72
N TRP A 65 18.25 18.81 15.10
CA TRP A 65 19.65 19.22 15.23
C TRP A 65 20.12 20.12 14.09
N LEU A 66 19.22 20.52 13.16
CA LEU A 66 19.56 21.40 12.06
C LEU A 66 19.63 22.87 12.49
N PRO A 67 20.48 23.68 11.84
CA PRO A 67 20.44 25.13 11.97
C PRO A 67 19.06 25.68 11.63
N ASP A 68 18.62 26.71 12.39
CA ASP A 68 17.26 27.26 12.24
C ASP A 68 16.94 27.73 10.83
N SER A 69 17.93 28.20 10.07
CA SER A 69 17.80 28.66 8.68
C SER A 69 17.35 27.58 7.68
N LEU A 70 17.69 26.33 7.94
CA LEU A 70 17.35 25.17 7.08
C LEU A 70 16.16 24.37 7.63
N LYS A 71 15.96 24.45 8.94
CA LYS A 71 14.98 23.66 9.67
C LYS A 71 13.55 24.00 9.29
N GLU A 72 13.22 25.28 9.18
CA GLU A 72 11.85 25.73 8.91
C GLU A 72 11.35 25.24 7.56
N GLU A 73 12.14 25.39 6.50
CA GLU A 73 11.78 24.93 5.16
C GLU A 73 11.67 23.40 5.09
N ALA A 74 12.67 22.69 5.61
CA ALA A 74 12.69 21.24 5.64
C ALA A 74 11.53 20.65 6.47
N MET A 75 11.17 21.25 7.59
CA MET A 75 10.03 20.83 8.42
C MET A 75 8.70 21.09 7.70
N THR A 76 8.53 22.25 7.10
CA THR A 76 7.31 22.60 6.35
C THR A 76 7.05 21.61 5.21
N LEU A 77 8.09 21.31 4.42
CA LEU A 77 7.99 20.34 3.34
C LEU A 77 7.72 18.93 3.86
N THR A 78 8.34 18.56 4.99
CA THR A 78 8.13 17.26 5.65
C THR A 78 6.69 17.10 6.14
N ASP A 79 6.12 18.14 6.75
CA ASP A 79 4.75 18.10 7.25
C ASP A 79 3.74 18.06 6.09
N SER A 80 4.00 18.81 5.00
CA SER A 80 3.19 18.76 3.77
C SER A 80 3.22 17.38 3.14
N LEU A 81 4.40 16.81 2.97
CA LEU A 81 4.55 15.45 2.41
C LEU A 81 3.84 14.40 3.28
N LYS A 82 3.98 14.49 4.59
CA LYS A 82 3.29 13.58 5.52
C LYS A 82 1.77 13.69 5.41
N ALA A 83 1.23 14.90 5.29
CA ALA A 83 -0.19 15.13 5.12
C ALA A 83 -0.72 14.52 3.81
N GLU A 84 0.00 14.70 2.70
CA GLU A 84 -0.37 14.11 1.41
C GLU A 84 -0.29 12.58 1.42
N LEU A 85 0.75 11.99 2.05
CA LEU A 85 0.85 10.54 2.22
C LEU A 85 -0.34 9.98 3.01
N LEU A 86 -0.74 10.63 4.09
CA LEU A 86 -1.89 10.22 4.90
C LEU A 86 -3.21 10.36 4.11
N THR A 87 -3.34 11.42 3.29
CA THR A 87 -4.51 11.61 2.42
C THR A 87 -4.63 10.47 1.40
N VAL A 88 -3.51 10.04 0.81
CA VAL A 88 -3.51 8.89 -0.11
C VAL A 88 -3.74 7.57 0.64
N GLU A 89 -3.19 7.39 1.83
CA GLU A 89 -3.45 6.22 2.69
C GLU A 89 -4.94 6.06 3.00
N GLU A 90 -5.67 7.17 3.19
CA GLU A 90 -7.11 7.18 3.44
C GLU A 90 -7.96 6.68 2.26
N MET A 91 -7.44 6.66 1.04
CA MET A 91 -8.12 6.00 -0.09
C MET A 91 -8.19 4.46 0.12
N TYR A 92 -7.18 3.90 0.80
CA TYR A 92 -7.08 2.48 1.05
C TYR A 92 -7.77 2.05 2.35
N THR A 93 -7.56 2.77 3.46
CA THR A 93 -8.05 2.39 4.79
C THR A 93 -8.79 3.54 5.49
N GLU A 94 -9.56 3.22 6.52
CA GLU A 94 -10.18 4.24 7.37
C GLU A 94 -9.13 5.03 8.15
N PRO A 95 -9.33 6.36 8.34
CA PRO A 95 -8.48 7.14 9.21
C PRO A 95 -8.40 6.54 10.62
N ARG A 96 -7.21 6.62 11.24
CA ARG A 96 -6.95 6.01 12.56
C ARG A 96 -7.80 6.60 13.69
N ASP A 97 -8.28 7.81 13.51
CA ASP A 97 -9.12 8.54 14.46
C ASP A 97 -10.61 8.52 14.11
N ALA A 98 -11.01 7.80 13.06
CA ALA A 98 -12.40 7.66 12.67
C ALA A 98 -13.23 7.09 13.82
N LYS A 99 -14.19 7.88 14.31
CA LYS A 99 -15.14 7.48 15.36
C LYS A 99 -16.51 7.22 14.73
N GLY A 100 -17.00 6.00 14.87
CA GLY A 100 -18.34 5.65 14.41
C GLY A 100 -18.40 4.41 13.55
N THR A 101 -19.59 4.02 13.17
CA THR A 101 -19.86 2.89 12.28
C THR A 101 -19.76 3.32 10.83
N GLY A 102 -18.64 3.00 10.20
CA GLY A 102 -18.46 3.04 8.76
C GLY A 102 -18.41 4.43 8.13
N SER A 103 -17.42 4.64 7.31
CA SER A 103 -17.38 5.78 6.37
C SER A 103 -18.49 5.64 5.33
N VAL A 104 -19.08 6.76 4.92
CA VAL A 104 -20.01 6.80 3.77
C VAL A 104 -19.26 6.44 2.47
N THR A 105 -17.94 6.61 2.47
CA THR A 105 -17.08 6.31 1.32
C THR A 105 -16.51 4.89 1.46
N GLU A 106 -16.79 4.05 0.48
CA GLU A 106 -16.22 2.70 0.44
C GLU A 106 -14.70 2.79 0.24
N ARG A 107 -13.93 2.20 1.15
CA ARG A 107 -12.46 2.19 1.08
C ARG A 107 -11.98 1.03 0.23
N LEU A 108 -10.84 1.22 -0.44
CA LEU A 108 -10.28 0.21 -1.34
C LEU A 108 -10.00 -1.13 -0.64
N SER A 109 -9.58 -1.11 0.63
CA SER A 109 -9.42 -2.32 1.44
C SER A 109 -10.71 -3.11 1.61
N SER A 110 -11.86 -2.42 1.75
CA SER A 110 -13.18 -3.06 1.83
C SER A 110 -13.61 -3.64 0.48
N VAL A 111 -13.37 -2.91 -0.62
CA VAL A 111 -13.61 -3.40 -1.99
C VAL A 111 -12.79 -4.64 -2.27
N MET A 112 -11.51 -4.61 -1.94
CA MET A 112 -10.57 -5.73 -2.08
C MET A 112 -11.07 -6.96 -1.28
N TRP A 113 -11.44 -6.77 0.00
CA TRP A 113 -11.98 -7.84 0.82
C TRP A 113 -13.29 -8.39 0.27
N GLY A 114 -14.17 -7.52 -0.23
CA GLY A 114 -15.40 -7.91 -0.93
C GLY A 114 -15.14 -8.77 -2.17
N ALA A 115 -14.18 -8.38 -3.01
CA ALA A 115 -13.79 -9.12 -4.20
C ALA A 115 -13.25 -10.53 -3.88
N PHE A 116 -12.53 -10.69 -2.76
CA PHE A 116 -12.10 -12.01 -2.27
C PHE A 116 -13.24 -12.85 -1.72
N SER A 117 -14.10 -12.28 -0.88
CA SER A 117 -15.12 -13.02 -0.12
C SER A 117 -16.25 -13.59 -1.01
N ILE A 118 -16.60 -12.90 -2.09
CA ILE A 118 -17.65 -13.31 -3.03
C ILE A 118 -17.29 -14.61 -3.80
N ASN A 119 -16.02 -14.99 -3.80
CA ASN A 119 -15.51 -16.18 -4.49
C ASN A 119 -15.57 -17.48 -3.64
N GLY A 120 -16.21 -17.48 -2.48
CA GLY A 120 -16.21 -18.61 -1.52
C GLY A 120 -17.10 -19.80 -1.86
N GLY A 121 -17.84 -19.80 -2.98
CA GLY A 121 -18.75 -20.89 -3.37
C GLY A 121 -18.22 -21.79 -4.47
N ASP A 122 -18.93 -22.88 -4.74
CA ASP A 122 -18.61 -23.84 -5.84
C ASP A 122 -19.16 -23.40 -7.20
N MET A 123 -19.82 -22.26 -7.27
CA MET A 123 -20.46 -21.75 -8.49
C MET A 123 -19.54 -20.80 -9.27
N ALA A 124 -19.90 -20.57 -10.54
CA ALA A 124 -19.27 -19.52 -11.34
C ALA A 124 -19.46 -18.14 -10.71
N PRO A 125 -18.53 -17.17 -10.96
CA PRO A 125 -18.64 -15.81 -10.45
C PRO A 125 -19.96 -15.17 -10.91
N GLY A 126 -20.76 -14.73 -9.95
CA GLY A 126 -22.01 -14.00 -10.22
C GLY A 126 -21.74 -12.53 -10.54
N MET A 127 -22.80 -11.79 -10.90
CA MET A 127 -22.71 -10.35 -11.22
C MET A 127 -22.07 -9.51 -10.11
N ASN A 128 -22.27 -9.88 -8.85
CA ASN A 128 -21.68 -9.16 -7.72
C ASN A 128 -20.14 -9.34 -7.69
N ALA A 129 -19.63 -10.53 -8.02
CA ALA A 129 -18.19 -10.79 -8.12
C ALA A 129 -17.57 -9.98 -9.26
N ILE A 130 -18.23 -9.93 -10.42
CA ILE A 130 -17.77 -9.17 -11.58
C ILE A 130 -17.72 -7.67 -11.23
N ARG A 131 -18.78 -7.12 -10.65
CA ARG A 131 -18.84 -5.71 -10.24
C ARG A 131 -17.82 -5.37 -9.13
N ALA A 132 -17.54 -6.32 -8.23
CA ALA A 132 -16.51 -6.11 -7.21
C ALA A 132 -15.11 -6.04 -7.85
N LEU A 133 -14.83 -6.86 -8.87
CA LEU A 133 -13.57 -6.79 -9.62
C LEU A 133 -13.46 -5.47 -10.40
N GLU A 134 -14.53 -5.01 -11.08
CA GLU A 134 -14.54 -3.73 -11.79
C GLU A 134 -14.22 -2.56 -10.84
N ARG A 135 -14.88 -2.50 -9.68
CA ARG A 135 -14.59 -1.49 -8.65
C ARG A 135 -13.17 -1.57 -8.09
N LEU A 136 -12.65 -2.78 -7.94
CA LEU A 136 -11.27 -3.00 -7.50
C LEU A 136 -10.27 -2.47 -8.54
N GLN A 137 -10.53 -2.70 -9.83
CA GLN A 137 -9.70 -2.16 -10.92
C GLN A 137 -9.69 -0.64 -10.94
N GLU A 138 -10.88 -0.02 -10.96
CA GLU A 138 -11.02 1.45 -10.97
C GLU A 138 -10.37 2.09 -9.73
N GLY A 139 -10.68 1.59 -8.54
CA GLY A 139 -10.13 2.09 -7.28
C GLY A 139 -8.63 1.83 -7.15
N GLY A 140 -8.17 0.67 -7.58
CA GLY A 140 -6.75 0.30 -7.57
C GLY A 140 -5.91 1.15 -8.52
N GLU A 141 -6.40 1.40 -9.74
CA GLU A 141 -5.73 2.29 -10.70
C GLU A 141 -5.61 3.72 -10.16
N ALA A 142 -6.70 4.26 -9.61
CA ALA A 142 -6.71 5.59 -9.01
C ALA A 142 -5.73 5.69 -7.83
N PHE A 143 -5.71 4.71 -6.94
CA PHE A 143 -4.81 4.65 -5.80
C PHE A 143 -3.35 4.57 -6.23
N CYS A 144 -2.99 3.61 -7.08
CA CYS A 144 -1.61 3.44 -7.58
C CYS A 144 -1.13 4.68 -8.34
N SER A 145 -2.00 5.32 -9.14
CA SER A 145 -1.67 6.56 -9.83
C SER A 145 -1.36 7.70 -8.86
N SER A 146 -2.15 7.83 -7.78
CA SER A 146 -1.91 8.84 -6.73
C SER A 146 -0.59 8.61 -6.00
N VAL A 147 -0.28 7.35 -5.65
CA VAL A 147 1.01 6.98 -5.02
C VAL A 147 2.17 7.31 -5.96
N ASN A 148 2.09 6.92 -7.23
CA ASN A 148 3.14 7.17 -8.22
C ASN A 148 3.37 8.67 -8.44
N ALA A 149 2.30 9.47 -8.53
CA ALA A 149 2.40 10.92 -8.66
C ALA A 149 3.11 11.56 -7.45
N LEU A 150 2.75 11.13 -6.25
CA LEU A 150 3.35 11.61 -5.01
C LEU A 150 4.83 11.20 -4.90
N MET A 151 5.18 9.97 -5.24
CA MET A 151 6.56 9.48 -5.18
C MET A 151 7.47 10.11 -6.24
N SER A 152 6.97 10.36 -7.44
CA SER A 152 7.72 11.04 -8.49
C SER A 152 7.81 12.56 -8.33
N GLY A 153 6.88 13.16 -7.60
CA GLY A 153 6.81 14.59 -7.32
C GLY A 153 7.37 14.94 -5.95
N LEU A 154 6.48 15.20 -5.00
CA LEU A 154 6.78 15.75 -3.67
C LEU A 154 7.80 14.92 -2.87
N TRP A 155 7.74 13.59 -2.96
CA TRP A 155 8.75 12.71 -2.33
C TRP A 155 10.15 12.94 -2.89
N THR A 156 10.27 13.07 -4.21
CA THR A 156 11.57 13.33 -4.87
C THR A 156 12.11 14.71 -4.49
N GLU A 157 11.26 15.74 -4.45
CA GLU A 157 11.61 17.08 -4.00
C GLU A 157 12.09 17.07 -2.53
N TRP A 158 11.36 16.40 -1.66
CA TRP A 158 11.72 16.24 -0.25
C TRP A 158 13.08 15.55 -0.08
N LEU A 159 13.36 14.49 -0.84
CA LEU A 159 14.66 13.81 -0.80
C LEU A 159 15.82 14.75 -1.21
N GLN A 160 15.61 15.67 -2.15
CA GLN A 160 16.60 16.64 -2.56
C GLN A 160 16.90 17.63 -1.43
N VAL A 161 15.89 18.18 -0.80
CA VAL A 161 16.02 19.12 0.32
C VAL A 161 16.70 18.45 1.51
N VAL A 162 16.21 17.28 1.92
CA VAL A 162 16.74 16.54 3.09
C VAL A 162 18.12 15.95 2.82
N GLY A 163 18.40 15.53 1.57
CA GLY A 163 19.70 15.02 1.16
C GLY A 163 20.77 16.08 1.01
N ALA A 164 20.39 17.34 0.78
CA ALA A 164 21.33 18.48 0.72
C ALA A 164 21.77 18.95 2.12
N VAL A 165 21.12 18.50 3.19
CA VAL A 165 21.48 18.83 4.55
C VAL A 165 22.73 18.06 4.95
N ASP A 166 23.80 18.79 5.30
CA ASP A 166 25.01 18.20 5.84
C ASP A 166 24.73 17.61 7.23
N ARG A 167 24.87 16.29 7.32
CA ARG A 167 24.68 15.50 8.55
C ARG A 167 26.01 15.01 9.11
N SER A 168 27.12 15.63 8.70
CA SER A 168 28.41 15.28 9.27
C SER A 168 28.41 15.59 10.79
N PRO A 169 29.16 14.83 11.59
CA PRO A 169 29.30 15.12 13.01
C PRO A 169 29.81 16.55 13.30
N GLU A 170 30.64 17.09 12.41
CA GLU A 170 31.17 18.45 12.49
C GLU A 170 30.06 19.49 12.33
N ALA A 171 29.21 19.38 11.29
CA ALA A 171 28.11 20.30 11.04
C ALA A 171 27.06 20.27 12.16
N LEU A 172 26.78 19.10 12.73
CA LEU A 172 25.87 18.96 13.87
C LEU A 172 26.45 19.55 15.16
N PHE A 173 27.78 19.52 15.34
CA PHE A 173 28.44 20.07 16.51
C PHE A 173 28.48 21.60 16.48
N GLU A 174 28.71 22.22 15.33
CA GLU A 174 28.65 23.66 15.12
C GLU A 174 27.26 24.22 15.41
N ALA A 175 26.20 23.55 14.92
CA ALA A 175 24.81 23.94 15.15
C ALA A 175 24.40 23.89 16.63
N SER A 176 24.99 23.00 17.44
CA SER A 176 24.71 22.90 18.87
C SER A 176 25.46 23.95 19.74
N GLY A 177 26.54 24.54 19.23
CA GLY A 177 27.36 25.53 19.91
C GLY A 177 26.84 26.96 19.83
N GLU A 178 25.91 27.27 18.94
CA GLU A 178 25.32 28.61 18.78
C GLU A 178 24.13 28.89 19.72
N GLN A 179 23.77 27.95 20.60
CA GLN A 179 22.61 28.08 21.52
C GLN A 179 23.01 28.40 22.97
N GLU A 180 24.26 28.77 23.23
CA GLU A 180 24.71 29.38 24.49
C GLU A 180 24.81 30.92 24.32
#